data_b28a1f261c1be1aaa7872476de289156
#
_entry.id   b28a1f261c1be1aaa7872476de289156
#
_cell.length_a   1.000
_cell.length_b   1.000
_cell.length_c   1.000
_cell.angle_alpha   90.00
_cell.angle_beta   90.00
_cell.angle_gamma   90.00
#
_symmetry.space_group_name_H-M   'P 1'
#
loop_
_entity.id
_entity.type
_entity.pdbx_description
1 polymer ?
#
loop_
_entity_poly.entity_id
_entity_poly.type
_entity_poly.pdbx_seq_one_letter_code
_entity_poly.pdbx_strand_id
1 'polypeptide(L)'
;ASDNYAARFAMADAACTLRIPLVYGAVKGFIGQVAVFAPHQGTACYRCLFPADTPMQEKDTASAAGILGAHAGIIGCIQAMEALKYLAGIPSPLVGAMLSADTRRMRFTTIPLAPNPACRCRTNEGCGAAMKN
;
A
#
# COMPACT_ATOMS: atom_id res chain seq x y z
N ALA A 1 -4.99 8.06 5.41
CA ALA A 1 -4.15 8.49 4.30
C ALA A 1 -3.03 9.37 4.82
N SER A 2 -1.80 9.08 4.45
CA SER A 2 -0.62 9.85 4.84
C SER A 2 0.17 10.18 3.57
N ASP A 3 0.59 11.42 3.43
CA ASP A 3 1.51 11.89 2.39
C ASP A 3 2.98 11.79 2.81
N ASN A 4 3.22 11.30 4.03
CA ASN A 4 4.53 11.13 4.64
C ASN A 4 5.00 9.67 4.52
N TYR A 5 6.14 9.46 3.88
CA TYR A 5 6.72 8.13 3.70
C TYR A 5 7.10 7.46 5.02
N ALA A 6 7.64 8.21 5.99
CA ALA A 6 8.00 7.65 7.29
C ALA A 6 6.78 7.06 8.01
N ALA A 7 5.63 7.77 7.98
CA ALA A 7 4.39 7.27 8.53
C ALA A 7 3.87 6.03 7.80
N ARG A 8 4.03 5.96 6.46
CA ARG A 8 3.64 4.78 5.68
C ARG A 8 4.47 3.55 6.04
N PHE A 9 5.78 3.71 6.20
CA PHE A 9 6.67 2.64 6.65
C PHE A 9 6.32 2.18 8.07
N ALA A 10 6.09 3.12 9.01
CA ALA A 10 5.70 2.79 10.36
C ALA A 10 4.38 1.99 10.43
N MET A 11 3.36 2.41 9.67
CA MET A 11 2.09 1.69 9.56
C MET A 11 2.28 0.29 8.95
N ALA A 12 3.12 0.17 7.92
CA ALA A 12 3.38 -1.11 7.27
C ALA A 12 4.11 -2.08 8.20
N ASP A 13 5.09 -1.59 8.96
CA ASP A 13 5.82 -2.40 9.94
C ASP A 13 4.91 -2.84 11.09
N ALA A 14 4.08 -1.94 11.60
CA ALA A 14 3.11 -2.26 12.64
C ALA A 14 2.09 -3.31 12.15
N ALA A 15 1.52 -3.14 10.96
CA ALA A 15 0.57 -4.09 10.38
C ALA A 15 1.21 -5.47 10.19
N CYS A 16 2.46 -5.52 9.73
CA CYS A 16 3.20 -6.77 9.57
C CYS A 16 3.45 -7.46 10.91
N THR A 17 3.87 -6.71 11.94
CA THR A 17 4.13 -7.22 13.29
C THR A 17 2.85 -7.76 13.93
N LEU A 18 1.75 -7.04 13.79
CA LEU A 18 0.45 -7.42 14.33
C LEU A 18 -0.27 -8.49 13.49
N ARG A 19 0.29 -8.88 12.33
CA ARG A 19 -0.30 -9.85 11.40
C ARG A 19 -1.70 -9.44 10.92
N ILE A 20 -1.91 -8.13 10.74
CA ILE A 20 -3.14 -7.57 10.18
C ILE A 20 -2.88 -7.05 8.76
N PRO A 21 -3.90 -7.00 7.88
CA PRO A 21 -3.72 -6.42 6.55
C PRO A 21 -3.54 -4.92 6.61
N LEU A 22 -2.76 -4.39 5.67
CA LEU A 22 -2.68 -2.96 5.41
C LEU A 22 -3.41 -2.65 4.11
N VAL A 23 -4.52 -1.94 4.18
CA VAL A 23 -5.21 -1.39 3.00
C VAL A 23 -4.55 -0.08 2.64
N TYR A 24 -3.72 -0.13 1.61
CA TYR A 24 -2.94 1.00 1.10
C TYR A 24 -3.70 1.76 0.04
N GLY A 25 -3.59 3.08 0.05
CA GLY A 25 -4.05 3.95 -1.03
C GLY A 25 -3.15 5.17 -1.16
N ALA A 26 -2.89 5.57 -2.40
CA ALA A 26 -2.14 6.78 -2.72
C ALA A 26 -2.73 7.46 -3.95
N VAL A 27 -2.60 8.78 -4.00
CA VAL A 27 -3.04 9.61 -5.14
C VAL A 27 -1.96 10.64 -5.46
N LYS A 28 -1.76 10.89 -6.76
CA LYS A 28 -0.92 11.96 -7.29
C LYS A 28 -1.54 12.45 -8.61
N GLY A 29 -2.05 13.67 -8.65
CA GLY A 29 -2.77 14.18 -9.81
C GLY A 29 -3.95 13.29 -10.20
N PHE A 30 -3.90 12.70 -11.38
CA PHE A 30 -4.93 11.79 -11.91
C PHE A 30 -4.58 10.30 -11.72
N ILE A 31 -3.45 9.99 -11.10
CA ILE A 31 -3.02 8.62 -10.87
C ILE A 31 -3.29 8.24 -9.41
N GLY A 32 -3.96 7.12 -9.22
CA GLY A 32 -4.22 6.53 -7.91
C GLY A 32 -3.78 5.08 -7.84
N GLN A 33 -3.53 4.62 -6.63
CA GLN A 33 -3.12 3.25 -6.36
C GLN A 33 -3.88 2.73 -5.13
N VAL A 34 -4.33 1.49 -5.18
CA VAL A 34 -4.89 0.76 -4.03
C VAL A 34 -4.30 -0.64 -4.00
N ALA A 35 -3.89 -1.10 -2.83
CA ALA A 35 -3.41 -2.47 -2.61
C ALA A 35 -3.81 -2.97 -1.22
N VAL A 36 -3.91 -4.29 -1.07
CA VAL A 36 -4.06 -4.93 0.24
C VAL A 36 -2.81 -5.76 0.51
N PHE A 37 -1.97 -5.27 1.41
CA PHE A 37 -0.77 -5.97 1.84
C PHE A 37 -1.11 -6.90 3.01
N ALA A 38 -0.97 -8.20 2.81
CA ALA A 38 -1.24 -9.23 3.82
C ALA A 38 -0.06 -10.24 3.89
N PRO A 39 1.14 -9.81 4.33
CA PRO A 39 2.34 -10.66 4.31
C PRO A 39 2.20 -11.94 5.15
N HIS A 40 1.35 -11.93 6.17
CA HIS A 40 1.01 -13.12 6.96
C HIS A 40 0.25 -14.20 6.16
N GLN A 41 -0.28 -13.85 4.99
CA GLN A 41 -0.89 -14.77 4.01
C GLN A 41 0.07 -15.14 2.86
N GLY A 42 1.36 -14.82 2.98
CA GLY A 42 2.37 -15.12 1.97
C GLY A 42 2.47 -14.11 0.81
N THR A 43 1.69 -13.01 0.85
CA THR A 43 1.73 -11.97 -0.18
C THR A 43 2.84 -10.95 0.07
N ALA A 44 3.09 -10.07 -0.91
CA ALA A 44 4.01 -8.95 -0.74
C ALA A 44 3.58 -8.04 0.41
N CYS A 45 4.53 -7.45 1.12
CA CYS A 45 4.30 -6.34 2.04
C CYS A 45 4.65 -5.00 1.37
N TYR A 46 4.38 -3.89 2.05
CA TYR A 46 4.71 -2.55 1.57
C TYR A 46 6.21 -2.39 1.25
N ARG A 47 7.10 -2.96 2.08
CA ARG A 47 8.56 -2.91 1.86
C ARG A 47 9.04 -3.80 0.71
N CYS A 48 8.27 -4.78 0.27
CA CYS A 48 8.58 -5.52 -0.95
C CYS A 48 8.49 -4.60 -2.19
N LEU A 49 7.56 -3.66 -2.16
CA LEU A 49 7.31 -2.72 -3.25
C LEU A 49 8.18 -1.45 -3.12
N PHE A 50 8.38 -0.98 -1.89
CA PHE A 50 9.17 0.21 -1.57
C PHE A 50 10.29 -0.16 -0.58
N PRO A 51 11.45 -0.63 -1.06
CA PRO A 51 12.62 -0.87 -0.21
C PRO A 51 13.06 0.36 0.56
N ALA A 52 13.69 0.19 1.74
CA ALA A 52 14.05 1.29 2.62
C ALA A 52 15.06 2.30 2.00
N ASP A 53 15.85 1.82 1.07
CA ASP A 53 16.87 2.57 0.31
C ASP A 53 16.32 3.21 -0.98
N THR A 54 15.02 3.09 -1.24
CA THR A 54 14.40 3.78 -2.37
C THR A 54 14.51 5.29 -2.17
N PRO A 55 15.17 6.03 -3.10
CA PRO A 55 15.30 7.48 -2.96
C PRO A 55 13.93 8.14 -3.09
N MET A 56 13.38 8.53 -1.96
CA MET A 56 12.10 9.22 -1.86
C MET A 56 12.35 10.72 -1.89
N GLN A 57 11.96 11.39 -2.96
CA GLN A 57 12.11 12.85 -3.07
C GLN A 57 10.85 13.54 -2.53
N GLU A 58 11.02 14.60 -1.76
CA GLU A 58 9.90 15.40 -1.23
C GLU A 58 8.97 15.93 -2.35
N LYS A 59 9.54 16.25 -3.53
CA LYS A 59 8.77 16.64 -4.71
C LYS A 59 7.85 15.55 -5.27
N ASP A 60 8.02 14.30 -4.84
CA ASP A 60 7.15 13.19 -5.22
C ASP A 60 5.94 13.02 -4.30
N THR A 61 5.78 13.90 -3.32
CA THR A 61 4.62 13.90 -2.41
C THR A 61 3.37 14.47 -3.11
N ALA A 62 2.21 14.05 -2.62
CA ALA A 62 0.93 14.56 -3.10
C ALA A 62 0.77 16.07 -2.83
N SER A 63 1.36 16.56 -1.73
CA SER A 63 1.32 18.00 -1.38
C SER A 63 2.05 18.87 -2.39
N ALA A 64 3.15 18.37 -2.99
CA ALA A 64 3.89 19.12 -4.01
C ALA A 64 3.19 19.10 -5.39
N ALA A 65 2.54 17.99 -5.74
CA ALA A 65 1.89 17.81 -7.05
C ALA A 65 0.42 18.25 -7.08
N GLY A 66 -0.19 18.47 -5.92
CA GLY A 66 -1.63 18.66 -5.77
C GLY A 66 -2.42 17.37 -5.98
N ILE A 67 -3.64 17.34 -5.45
CA ILE A 67 -4.59 16.23 -5.62
C ILE A 67 -5.96 16.78 -6.02
N LEU A 68 -6.67 16.01 -6.83
CA LEU A 68 -8.07 16.26 -7.14
C LEU A 68 -8.94 15.58 -6.09
N GLY A 69 -9.77 16.33 -5.38
CA GLY A 69 -10.63 15.78 -4.31
C GLY A 69 -11.53 14.65 -4.82
N ALA A 70 -12.08 14.76 -6.00
CA ALA A 70 -12.89 13.71 -6.63
C ALA A 70 -12.07 12.41 -6.85
N HIS A 71 -10.80 12.53 -7.29
CA HIS A 71 -9.93 11.37 -7.47
C HIS A 71 -9.57 10.71 -6.13
N ALA A 72 -9.25 11.53 -5.12
CA ALA A 72 -9.02 11.04 -3.76
C ALA A 72 -10.25 10.32 -3.20
N GLY A 73 -11.47 10.84 -3.49
CA GLY A 73 -12.73 10.19 -3.14
C GLY A 73 -12.89 8.81 -3.78
N ILE A 74 -12.62 8.68 -5.08
CA ILE A 74 -12.66 7.39 -5.79
C ILE A 74 -11.71 6.38 -5.14
N ILE A 75 -10.46 6.76 -4.91
CA ILE A 75 -9.45 5.88 -4.30
C ILE A 75 -9.84 5.51 -2.86
N GLY A 76 -10.34 6.48 -2.07
CA GLY A 76 -10.81 6.23 -0.72
C GLY A 76 -12.02 5.28 -0.66
N CYS A 77 -12.97 5.40 -1.58
CA CYS A 77 -14.11 4.48 -1.67
C CYS A 77 -13.65 3.06 -2.03
N ILE A 78 -12.68 2.91 -2.94
CA ILE A 78 -12.12 1.59 -3.26
C ILE A 78 -11.40 1.01 -2.04
N GLN A 79 -10.59 1.79 -1.31
CA GLN A 79 -9.96 1.34 -0.07
C GLN A 79 -10.99 0.87 0.97
N ALA A 80 -12.05 1.63 1.18
CA ALA A 80 -13.13 1.27 2.10
C ALA A 80 -13.80 -0.05 1.70
N MET A 81 -14.06 -0.24 0.39
CA MET A 81 -14.64 -1.47 -0.12
C MET A 81 -13.70 -2.66 0.10
N GLU A 82 -12.39 -2.51 -0.12
CA GLU A 82 -11.41 -3.57 0.14
C GLU A 82 -11.34 -3.94 1.63
N ALA A 83 -11.39 -2.94 2.52
CA ALA A 83 -11.43 -3.16 3.96
C ALA A 83 -12.70 -3.93 4.37
N LEU A 84 -13.87 -3.54 3.85
CA LEU A 84 -15.15 -4.22 4.13
C LEU A 84 -15.14 -5.67 3.62
N LYS A 85 -14.63 -5.92 2.41
CA LYS A 85 -14.49 -7.28 1.89
C LYS A 85 -13.61 -8.14 2.79
N TYR A 86 -12.46 -7.61 3.20
CA TYR A 86 -11.55 -8.33 4.10
C TYR A 86 -12.22 -8.68 5.43
N LEU A 87 -12.90 -7.72 6.06
CA LEU A 87 -13.62 -7.92 7.33
C LEU A 87 -14.79 -8.91 7.21
N ALA A 88 -15.45 -8.93 6.04
CA ALA A 88 -16.57 -9.83 5.75
C ALA A 88 -16.10 -11.23 5.28
N GLY A 89 -14.79 -11.49 5.17
CA GLY A 89 -14.26 -12.75 4.64
C GLY A 89 -14.51 -12.95 3.14
N ILE A 90 -14.81 -11.86 2.40
CA ILE A 90 -15.03 -11.91 0.95
C ILE A 90 -13.68 -11.84 0.25
N PRO A 91 -13.35 -12.77 -0.68
CA PRO A 91 -12.10 -12.72 -1.42
C PRO A 91 -11.91 -11.41 -2.16
N SER A 92 -10.69 -10.85 -2.09
CA SER A 92 -10.32 -9.64 -2.81
C SER A 92 -9.20 -9.92 -3.81
N PRO A 93 -9.34 -9.48 -5.08
CA PRO A 93 -8.28 -9.58 -6.07
C PRO A 93 -7.10 -8.65 -5.78
N LEU A 94 -7.22 -7.71 -4.83
CA LEU A 94 -6.15 -6.80 -4.44
C LEU A 94 -5.29 -7.32 -3.27
N VAL A 95 -5.59 -8.48 -2.72
CA VAL A 95 -4.68 -9.17 -1.79
C VAL A 95 -3.51 -9.74 -2.59
N GLY A 96 -2.33 -9.16 -2.43
CA GLY A 96 -1.14 -9.49 -3.22
C GLY A 96 -1.12 -8.87 -4.63
N ALA A 97 -1.96 -7.87 -4.88
CA ALA A 97 -1.96 -7.10 -6.13
C ALA A 97 -2.21 -5.62 -5.85
N MET A 98 -1.94 -4.78 -6.83
CA MET A 98 -2.18 -3.34 -6.78
C MET A 98 -3.08 -2.92 -7.95
N LEU A 99 -4.15 -2.22 -7.63
CA LEU A 99 -4.93 -1.48 -8.61
C LEU A 99 -4.21 -0.16 -8.91
N SER A 100 -3.91 0.09 -10.18
CA SER A 100 -3.49 1.39 -10.71
C SER A 100 -4.66 2.03 -11.43
N ALA A 101 -5.06 3.22 -11.00
CA ALA A 101 -6.18 3.97 -11.54
C ALA A 101 -5.69 5.24 -12.22
N ASP A 102 -5.82 5.33 -13.54
CA ASP A 102 -5.64 6.55 -14.32
C ASP A 102 -7.03 7.14 -14.63
N THR A 103 -7.48 8.05 -13.78
CA THR A 103 -8.82 8.66 -13.96
C THR A 103 -8.87 9.69 -15.08
N ARG A 104 -7.73 10.16 -15.59
CA ARG A 104 -7.70 11.00 -16.78
C ARG A 104 -8.11 10.22 -18.03
N ARG A 105 -7.73 8.93 -18.09
CA ARG A 105 -8.06 8.02 -19.21
C ARG A 105 -9.14 7.02 -18.84
N MET A 106 -9.67 7.06 -17.61
CA MET A 106 -10.62 6.10 -17.05
C MET A 106 -10.15 4.66 -17.22
N ARG A 107 -8.84 4.44 -17.00
CA ARG A 107 -8.22 3.11 -17.08
C ARG A 107 -7.88 2.63 -15.67
N PHE A 108 -8.35 1.43 -15.37
CA PHE A 108 -8.08 0.72 -14.12
C PHE A 108 -7.38 -0.60 -14.44
N THR A 109 -6.18 -0.80 -13.90
CA THR A 109 -5.35 -1.98 -14.19
C THR A 109 -4.89 -2.61 -12.89
N THR A 110 -5.13 -3.91 -12.74
CA THR A 110 -4.63 -4.69 -11.61
C THR A 110 -3.27 -5.30 -11.96
N ILE A 111 -2.27 -5.07 -11.10
CA ILE A 111 -0.89 -5.48 -11.28
C ILE A 111 -0.56 -6.44 -10.13
N PRO A 112 -0.21 -7.71 -10.40
CA PRO A 112 0.22 -8.64 -9.35
C PRO A 112 1.52 -8.17 -8.71
N LEU A 113 1.62 -8.32 -7.38
CA LEU A 113 2.78 -7.95 -6.59
C LEU A 113 3.51 -9.21 -6.11
N ALA A 114 4.71 -9.43 -6.63
CA ALA A 114 5.56 -10.52 -6.19
C ALA A 114 6.21 -10.18 -4.83
N PRO A 115 6.21 -11.11 -3.84
CA PRO A 115 6.97 -10.93 -2.62
C PRO A 115 8.47 -10.90 -2.94
N ASN A 116 9.20 -9.96 -2.32
CA ASN A 116 10.66 -9.95 -2.42
C ASN A 116 11.24 -10.99 -1.45
N PRO A 117 11.99 -12.01 -1.93
CA PRO A 117 12.58 -13.04 -1.07
C PRO A 117 13.52 -12.50 0.00
N ALA A 118 14.23 -11.40 -0.29
CA ALA A 118 15.15 -10.75 0.63
C ALA A 118 14.45 -9.77 1.61
N CYS A 119 13.13 -9.61 1.50
CA CYS A 119 12.41 -8.69 2.38
C CYS A 119 12.29 -9.26 3.80
N ARG A 120 12.49 -8.40 4.81
CA ARG A 120 12.36 -8.75 6.23
C ARG A 120 11.03 -9.42 6.60
N CYS A 121 9.95 -9.13 5.88
CA CYS A 121 8.66 -9.79 6.12
C CYS A 121 8.69 -11.30 5.83
N ARG A 122 9.73 -11.79 5.15
CA ARG A 122 9.94 -13.21 4.81
C ARG A 122 11.00 -13.89 5.68
N THR A 123 11.83 -13.12 6.38
CA THR A 123 12.83 -13.63 7.30
C THR A 123 12.24 -13.80 8.70
N ASN A 124 12.83 -14.67 9.52
CA ASN A 124 12.38 -14.89 10.90
C ASN A 124 12.51 -13.65 11.81
N GLU A 125 13.21 -12.61 11.34
CA GLU A 125 13.34 -11.36 12.08
C GLU A 125 12.06 -10.50 12.04
N GLY A 126 11.13 -10.76 11.11
CA GLY A 126 9.87 -10.02 10.95
C GLY A 126 10.05 -8.54 10.64
N CYS A 127 8.98 -7.87 10.23
CA CYS A 127 8.99 -6.41 10.00
C CYS A 127 9.19 -5.59 11.30
N GLY A 128 8.99 -6.19 12.48
CA GLY A 128 9.03 -5.52 13.78
C GLY A 128 10.42 -5.32 14.40
N ALA A 129 11.48 -5.90 13.83
CA ALA A 129 12.83 -5.78 14.40
C ALA A 129 13.43 -4.35 14.31
N ALA A 130 12.82 -3.45 13.54
CA ALA A 130 13.29 -2.07 13.37
C ALA A 130 12.77 -1.09 14.45
N MET A 131 11.90 -1.53 15.37
CA MET A 131 11.38 -0.67 16.45
C MET A 131 12.18 -0.76 17.77
N LYS A 132 13.32 -1.43 17.77
CA LYS A 132 14.23 -1.46 18.93
C LYS A 132 15.41 -0.52 18.66
N ASN A 133 15.16 0.79 18.76
CA ASN A 133 16.15 1.82 19.21
C ASN A 133 15.41 3.14 19.42
#